data_d67bd2e8f9bd5e8914b68fc0c6aa44d5
#
_entry.id   d67bd2e8f9bd5e8914b68fc0c6aa44d5
#
_cell.length_a   1.000
_cell.length_b   1.000
_cell.length_c   1.000
_cell.angle_alpha   90.00
_cell.angle_beta   90.00
_cell.angle_gamma   90.00
#
_symmetry.space_group_name_H-M   'P 1'
#
loop_
_entity.id
_entity.type
_entity.pdbx_description
1 polymer ?
#
loop_
_entity_poly.entity_id
_entity_poly.type
_entity_poly.pdbx_seq_one_letter_code
_entity_poly.pdbx_strand_id
1 'polypeptide(L)'
;MTRTADVVVVGSGIIGASIAYQLVRHGVGSVLALDKGAGPAEGSTGASSSICRCRYTHPEVVRLAFHGQQAYRNWAAYTGLDQPRSGLRSVGVLWMMGETKEKVGADADKLAGQGVEAEPLGPEDVTELFPSLSTCGAPFDMTGAIEHVCVPGESFLFESTGGYADPVGANQDLIEATRHGGGSVEFNSRVVAVSRERGRVTGVRLADGTELSAGLVVNAAGPWCNQLNAMAGADLRWTLTPTRIQTVYRSWPSDLGPIPVAADASTGIYFRPESGGAQVLIGSVLAEDEEEVVADPDDFKRVPDAGFTEMKLAAFHHRVPALEARGNVSGIAGLYTINREDVHPVVGPSGVDGLWVANGFSGHGFKLAPSVGSMVAQAVTGDTIEFDTDVPIDFFSVEREPIDLAVKHVLA
;
A
#
# COMPACT_ATOMS: atom_id res chain seq x y z
N MET A 1 -26.05 13.15 -24.88
CA MET A 1 -25.60 14.35 -24.12
C MET A 1 -24.26 14.02 -23.52
N THR A 2 -23.25 14.86 -23.75
CA THR A 2 -21.95 14.70 -23.12
C THR A 2 -22.09 15.01 -21.63
N ARG A 3 -21.68 14.09 -20.76
CA ARG A 3 -21.60 14.31 -19.30
C ARG A 3 -20.36 15.12 -18.99
N THR A 4 -20.39 15.93 -17.96
CA THR A 4 -19.26 16.81 -17.59
C THR A 4 -18.93 16.64 -16.11
N ALA A 5 -17.65 16.65 -15.76
CA ALA A 5 -17.15 16.73 -14.41
C ALA A 5 -15.96 17.71 -14.32
N ASP A 6 -15.74 18.34 -13.19
CA ASP A 6 -14.54 19.17 -12.99
C ASP A 6 -13.30 18.28 -12.94
N VAL A 7 -13.38 17.17 -12.22
CA VAL A 7 -12.31 16.16 -12.13
C VAL A 7 -12.86 14.76 -12.39
N VAL A 8 -12.20 14.04 -13.29
CA VAL A 8 -12.40 12.59 -13.51
C VAL A 8 -11.20 11.83 -12.97
N VAL A 9 -11.41 10.93 -12.01
CA VAL A 9 -10.38 10.02 -11.49
C VAL A 9 -10.57 8.65 -12.13
N VAL A 10 -9.56 8.13 -12.83
CA VAL A 10 -9.61 6.82 -13.48
C VAL A 10 -8.92 5.77 -12.61
N GLY A 11 -9.70 4.82 -12.12
CA GLY A 11 -9.37 3.84 -11.09
C GLY A 11 -9.90 4.27 -9.73
N SER A 12 -10.73 3.43 -9.09
CA SER A 12 -11.27 3.66 -7.74
C SER A 12 -10.73 2.66 -6.70
N GLY A 13 -9.52 2.13 -6.92
CA GLY A 13 -8.74 1.49 -5.88
C GLY A 13 -8.40 2.47 -4.76
N ILE A 14 -7.69 2.03 -3.71
CA ILE A 14 -7.46 2.84 -2.51
C ILE A 14 -6.87 4.23 -2.82
N ILE A 15 -6.00 4.35 -3.82
CA ILE A 15 -5.39 5.64 -4.23
C ILE A 15 -6.43 6.54 -4.89
N GLY A 16 -7.13 6.03 -5.92
CA GLY A 16 -8.12 6.85 -6.64
C GLY A 16 -9.33 7.20 -5.78
N ALA A 17 -9.78 6.28 -4.92
CA ALA A 17 -10.84 6.55 -3.95
C ALA A 17 -10.42 7.62 -2.93
N SER A 18 -9.17 7.59 -2.45
CA SER A 18 -8.65 8.62 -1.55
C SER A 18 -8.54 9.98 -2.24
N ILE A 19 -8.05 10.01 -3.49
CA ILE A 19 -7.99 11.26 -4.28
C ILE A 19 -9.42 11.82 -4.49
N ALA A 20 -10.36 10.99 -4.93
CA ALA A 20 -11.74 11.44 -5.16
C ALA A 20 -12.38 11.97 -3.86
N TYR A 21 -12.20 11.26 -2.75
CA TYR A 21 -12.68 11.67 -1.44
C TYR A 21 -12.08 13.01 -0.98
N GLN A 22 -10.77 13.16 -1.07
CA GLN A 22 -10.10 14.40 -0.65
C GLN A 22 -10.48 15.60 -1.55
N LEU A 23 -10.62 15.40 -2.86
CA LEU A 23 -11.11 16.45 -3.75
C LEU A 23 -12.50 16.94 -3.34
N VAL A 24 -13.40 16.01 -2.98
CA VAL A 24 -14.75 16.35 -2.48
C VAL A 24 -14.66 17.10 -1.14
N ARG A 25 -13.83 16.63 -0.19
CA ARG A 25 -13.62 17.33 1.10
C ARG A 25 -13.10 18.76 0.92
N HIS A 26 -12.26 18.98 -0.07
CA HIS A 26 -11.71 20.30 -0.42
C HIS A 26 -12.68 21.14 -1.26
N GLY A 27 -13.93 20.71 -1.44
CA GLY A 27 -14.97 21.49 -2.09
C GLY A 27 -14.88 21.56 -3.62
N VAL A 28 -14.16 20.65 -4.27
CA VAL A 28 -14.18 20.56 -5.73
C VAL A 28 -15.61 20.22 -6.20
N GLY A 29 -16.13 21.01 -7.13
CA GLY A 29 -17.55 21.05 -7.47
C GLY A 29 -18.13 19.72 -7.96
N SER A 30 -17.53 19.10 -8.96
CA SER A 30 -18.00 17.79 -9.43
C SER A 30 -16.82 16.83 -9.65
N VAL A 31 -16.77 15.78 -8.82
CA VAL A 31 -15.76 14.72 -8.85
C VAL A 31 -16.41 13.40 -9.25
N LEU A 32 -15.87 12.76 -10.30
CA LEU A 32 -16.32 11.47 -10.80
C LEU A 32 -15.15 10.48 -10.82
N ALA A 33 -15.22 9.42 -10.01
CA ALA A 33 -14.30 8.30 -10.09
C ALA A 33 -14.89 7.17 -10.97
N LEU A 34 -14.08 6.63 -11.85
CA LEU A 34 -14.46 5.57 -12.80
C LEU A 34 -13.64 4.33 -12.53
N ASP A 35 -14.27 3.18 -12.45
CA ASP A 35 -13.58 1.90 -12.34
C ASP A 35 -14.09 0.88 -13.35
N LYS A 36 -13.17 0.11 -13.94
CA LYS A 36 -13.54 -0.95 -14.87
C LYS A 36 -14.10 -2.20 -14.19
N GLY A 37 -13.78 -2.38 -12.90
CA GLY A 37 -14.23 -3.48 -12.07
C GLY A 37 -15.73 -3.42 -11.79
N ALA A 38 -16.31 -4.53 -11.37
CA ALA A 38 -17.73 -4.62 -11.01
C ALA A 38 -18.03 -4.08 -9.61
N GLY A 39 -16.99 -3.93 -8.77
CA GLY A 39 -17.12 -3.49 -7.39
C GLY A 39 -15.82 -2.93 -6.78
N PRO A 40 -15.89 -2.54 -5.50
CA PRO A 40 -14.75 -2.00 -4.79
C PRO A 40 -13.60 -3.00 -4.65
N ALA A 41 -12.36 -2.51 -4.71
CA ALA A 41 -11.14 -3.24 -4.36
C ALA A 41 -10.84 -4.50 -5.20
N GLU A 42 -11.34 -4.63 -6.43
CA GLU A 42 -11.08 -5.81 -7.30
C GLU A 42 -9.64 -5.87 -7.84
N GLY A 43 -8.87 -4.80 -7.75
CA GLY A 43 -7.46 -4.75 -8.16
C GLY A 43 -6.48 -5.00 -7.01
N SER A 44 -5.33 -4.32 -7.06
CA SER A 44 -4.26 -4.42 -6.05
C SER A 44 -4.73 -4.14 -4.62
N THR A 45 -5.76 -3.32 -4.44
CA THR A 45 -6.30 -2.96 -3.13
C THR A 45 -6.81 -4.17 -2.37
N GLY A 46 -7.64 -5.02 -2.97
CA GLY A 46 -8.20 -6.20 -2.30
C GLY A 46 -7.16 -7.29 -2.01
N ALA A 47 -6.05 -7.30 -2.73
CA ALA A 47 -4.92 -8.21 -2.51
C ALA A 47 -3.85 -7.61 -1.57
N SER A 48 -4.08 -6.42 -1.01
CA SER A 48 -3.11 -5.74 -0.17
C SER A 48 -3.00 -6.36 1.22
N SER A 49 -1.78 -6.48 1.74
CA SER A 49 -1.54 -6.74 3.16
C SER A 49 -1.96 -5.58 4.07
N SER A 50 -2.16 -4.38 3.50
CA SER A 50 -2.67 -3.17 4.19
C SER A 50 -1.96 -2.81 5.50
N ILE A 51 -0.67 -3.09 5.58
CA ILE A 51 0.18 -2.77 6.73
C ILE A 51 0.43 -1.26 6.77
N CYS A 52 0.15 -0.66 7.93
CA CYS A 52 0.41 0.73 8.24
C CYS A 52 1.62 0.80 9.18
N ARG A 53 2.79 1.05 8.60
CA ARG A 53 4.08 1.22 9.24
C ARG A 53 4.69 2.55 8.87
N CYS A 54 5.58 3.09 9.68
CA CYS A 54 6.23 4.38 9.45
C CYS A 54 7.74 4.29 9.22
N ARG A 55 8.39 3.15 9.46
CA ARG A 55 9.81 3.00 9.19
C ARG A 55 10.07 3.06 7.69
N TYR A 56 10.74 4.13 7.27
CA TYR A 56 11.23 4.38 5.91
C TYR A 56 12.61 5.04 5.95
N THR A 57 13.34 4.93 4.85
CA THR A 57 14.66 5.55 4.71
C THR A 57 14.56 7.08 4.63
N HIS A 58 13.62 7.58 3.81
CA HIS A 58 13.48 9.02 3.54
C HIS A 58 12.53 9.69 4.55
N PRO A 59 12.92 10.82 5.17
CA PRO A 59 12.11 11.49 6.21
C PRO A 59 10.72 11.91 5.74
N GLU A 60 10.57 12.42 4.52
CA GLU A 60 9.27 12.80 3.96
C GLU A 60 8.35 11.60 3.77
N VAL A 61 8.88 10.42 3.43
CA VAL A 61 8.09 9.19 3.35
C VAL A 61 7.64 8.74 4.73
N VAL A 62 8.50 8.87 5.76
CA VAL A 62 8.11 8.66 7.18
C VAL A 62 6.93 9.55 7.52
N ARG A 63 7.00 10.86 7.22
CA ARG A 63 5.92 11.82 7.51
C ARG A 63 4.63 11.47 6.77
N LEU A 64 4.71 11.15 5.47
CA LEU A 64 3.54 10.71 4.69
C LEU A 64 2.90 9.46 5.26
N ALA A 65 3.71 8.46 5.64
CA ALA A 65 3.23 7.24 6.27
C ALA A 65 2.61 7.51 7.65
N PHE A 66 3.21 8.40 8.44
CA PHE A 66 2.68 8.82 9.73
C PHE A 66 1.33 9.53 9.60
N HIS A 67 1.20 10.52 8.70
CA HIS A 67 -0.08 11.21 8.46
C HIS A 67 -1.15 10.22 7.95
N GLY A 68 -0.78 9.31 7.03
CA GLY A 68 -1.68 8.24 6.60
C GLY A 68 -2.12 7.33 7.76
N GLN A 69 -1.18 6.95 8.65
CA GLN A 69 -1.49 6.16 9.84
C GLN A 69 -2.43 6.92 10.80
N GLN A 70 -2.23 8.24 11.00
CA GLN A 70 -3.14 9.07 11.81
C GLN A 70 -4.56 9.11 11.22
N ALA A 71 -4.69 9.20 9.89
CA ALA A 71 -6.00 9.11 9.25
C ALA A 71 -6.66 7.75 9.52
N TYR A 72 -5.96 6.62 9.38
CA TYR A 72 -6.49 5.30 9.69
C TYR A 72 -6.79 5.09 11.18
N ARG A 73 -6.03 5.69 12.09
CA ARG A 73 -6.32 5.66 13.55
C ARG A 73 -7.60 6.43 13.89
N ASN A 74 -7.89 7.49 13.15
CA ASN A 74 -9.05 8.35 13.36
C ASN A 74 -10.08 8.19 12.22
N TRP A 75 -10.24 6.96 11.71
CA TRP A 75 -10.91 6.69 10.44
C TRP A 75 -12.35 7.20 10.35
N ALA A 76 -13.11 7.11 11.46
CA ALA A 76 -14.47 7.66 11.51
C ALA A 76 -14.47 9.19 11.36
N ALA A 77 -13.59 9.89 12.06
CA ALA A 77 -13.46 11.35 11.96
C ALA A 77 -12.90 11.76 10.57
N TYR A 78 -11.92 10.99 10.06
CA TYR A 78 -11.34 11.22 8.75
C TYR A 78 -12.36 11.08 7.63
N THR A 79 -13.19 10.02 7.65
CA THR A 79 -14.19 9.74 6.60
C THR A 79 -15.52 10.44 6.82
N GLY A 80 -15.80 10.91 8.04
CA GLY A 80 -17.11 11.46 8.42
C GLY A 80 -18.22 10.41 8.49
N LEU A 81 -17.88 9.12 8.55
CA LEU A 81 -18.84 8.02 8.65
C LEU A 81 -19.08 7.63 10.11
N ASP A 82 -20.35 7.48 10.51
CA ASP A 82 -20.71 7.06 11.87
C ASP A 82 -20.26 5.63 12.21
N GLN A 83 -20.30 4.74 11.22
CA GLN A 83 -19.95 3.32 11.38
C GLN A 83 -19.08 2.86 10.20
N PRO A 84 -17.79 3.24 10.16
CA PRO A 84 -16.89 2.80 9.10
C PRO A 84 -16.61 1.30 9.23
N ARG A 85 -16.38 0.65 8.09
CA ARG A 85 -16.04 -0.80 7.99
C ARG A 85 -14.60 -1.07 8.38
N SER A 86 -13.75 -0.06 8.24
CA SER A 86 -12.32 -0.16 8.46
C SER A 86 -11.83 0.80 9.54
N GLY A 87 -10.54 0.83 9.72
CA GLY A 87 -9.78 1.62 10.68
C GLY A 87 -8.51 0.86 11.05
N LEU A 88 -7.56 1.52 11.68
CA LEU A 88 -6.32 0.89 12.09
C LEU A 88 -6.54 -0.08 13.25
N ARG A 89 -6.08 -1.31 13.06
CA ARG A 89 -5.89 -2.30 14.14
C ARG A 89 -4.45 -2.20 14.62
N SER A 90 -4.22 -1.45 15.70
CA SER A 90 -2.90 -1.26 16.29
C SER A 90 -2.48 -2.52 17.04
N VAL A 91 -1.68 -3.36 16.41
CA VAL A 91 -1.09 -4.58 16.97
C VAL A 91 0.43 -4.46 17.09
N GLY A 92 0.97 -3.29 16.78
CA GLY A 92 2.39 -3.02 16.66
C GLY A 92 3.00 -3.54 15.36
N VAL A 93 4.17 -2.99 15.01
CA VAL A 93 5.02 -3.48 13.91
C VAL A 93 6.40 -3.80 14.47
N LEU A 94 6.77 -5.07 14.43
CA LEU A 94 8.04 -5.59 14.90
C LEU A 94 9.00 -5.81 13.72
N TRP A 95 10.16 -5.16 13.79
CA TRP A 95 11.22 -5.28 12.79
C TRP A 95 12.33 -6.18 13.29
N MET A 96 12.46 -7.36 12.68
CA MET A 96 13.43 -8.40 13.00
C MET A 96 14.50 -8.44 11.89
N MET A 97 15.27 -7.36 11.77
CA MET A 97 16.14 -7.11 10.61
C MET A 97 17.59 -7.54 10.83
N GLY A 98 17.93 -8.14 11.98
CA GLY A 98 19.30 -8.55 12.32
C GLY A 98 20.25 -7.38 12.56
N GLU A 99 19.72 -6.24 12.98
CA GLU A 99 20.48 -5.01 13.21
C GLU A 99 21.05 -4.95 14.62
N THR A 100 22.14 -4.18 14.81
CA THR A 100 22.75 -3.95 16.13
C THR A 100 21.87 -3.05 16.98
N LYS A 101 22.07 -3.11 18.30
CA LYS A 101 21.33 -2.29 19.26
C LYS A 101 21.49 -0.79 18.99
N GLU A 102 22.68 -0.35 18.60
CA GLU A 102 22.96 1.05 18.25
C GLU A 102 22.16 1.50 17.04
N LYS A 103 22.07 0.64 16.00
CA LYS A 103 21.32 0.95 14.77
C LYS A 103 19.82 1.03 15.05
N VAL A 104 19.29 0.07 15.82
CA VAL A 104 17.87 0.05 16.22
C VAL A 104 17.53 1.28 17.07
N GLY A 105 18.39 1.65 18.03
CA GLY A 105 18.23 2.86 18.83
C GLY A 105 18.20 4.12 17.97
N ALA A 106 19.14 4.26 17.04
CA ALA A 106 19.18 5.41 16.13
C ALA A 106 17.94 5.50 15.21
N ASP A 107 17.42 4.36 14.76
CA ASP A 107 16.17 4.33 13.97
C ASP A 107 14.94 4.69 14.83
N ALA A 108 14.89 4.23 16.08
CA ALA A 108 13.84 4.62 17.02
C ALA A 108 13.86 6.14 17.28
N ASP A 109 15.03 6.72 17.55
CA ASP A 109 15.19 8.17 17.75
C ASP A 109 14.77 8.97 16.51
N LYS A 110 15.16 8.49 15.31
CA LYS A 110 14.76 9.11 14.03
C LYS A 110 13.23 9.11 13.86
N LEU A 111 12.57 8.01 14.16
CA LEU A 111 11.12 7.86 14.08
C LEU A 111 10.41 8.73 15.14
N ALA A 112 10.91 8.73 16.37
CA ALA A 112 10.39 9.57 17.47
C ALA A 112 10.48 11.06 17.10
N GLY A 113 11.57 11.48 16.44
CA GLY A 113 11.72 12.85 15.91
C GLY A 113 10.68 13.25 14.88
N GLN A 114 9.97 12.30 14.30
CA GLN A 114 8.85 12.48 13.35
C GLN A 114 7.47 12.25 14.00
N GLY A 115 7.43 12.04 15.33
CA GLY A 115 6.20 11.81 16.09
C GLY A 115 5.71 10.35 16.09
N VAL A 116 6.50 9.42 15.54
CA VAL A 116 6.17 7.98 15.53
C VAL A 116 6.59 7.35 16.85
N GLU A 117 5.68 6.65 17.52
CA GLU A 117 5.98 5.90 18.74
C GLU A 117 6.73 4.61 18.36
N ALA A 118 8.05 4.64 18.53
CA ALA A 118 8.93 3.52 18.22
C ALA A 118 10.01 3.37 19.30
N GLU A 119 10.34 2.13 19.64
CA GLU A 119 11.32 1.80 20.68
C GLU A 119 12.15 0.56 20.33
N PRO A 120 13.39 0.46 20.84
CA PRO A 120 14.16 -0.76 20.76
C PRO A 120 13.70 -1.78 21.81
N LEU A 121 13.49 -3.03 21.37
CA LEU A 121 13.19 -4.17 22.25
C LEU A 121 14.35 -5.16 22.25
N GLY A 122 14.63 -5.75 23.41
CA GLY A 122 15.48 -6.93 23.52
C GLY A 122 14.71 -8.23 23.24
N PRO A 123 15.41 -9.37 23.11
CA PRO A 123 14.75 -10.67 22.89
C PRO A 123 13.81 -11.08 24.02
N GLU A 124 14.08 -10.68 25.26
CA GLU A 124 13.22 -10.94 26.43
C GLU A 124 11.91 -10.15 26.33
N ASP A 125 11.98 -8.86 25.96
CA ASP A 125 10.81 -8.00 25.77
C ASP A 125 9.89 -8.56 24.67
N VAL A 126 10.47 -9.02 23.55
CA VAL A 126 9.70 -9.63 22.45
C VAL A 126 9.02 -10.91 22.93
N THR A 127 9.71 -11.74 23.72
CA THR A 127 9.13 -12.99 24.26
C THR A 127 8.02 -12.72 25.28
N GLU A 128 8.12 -11.64 26.04
CA GLU A 128 7.06 -11.22 26.98
C GLU A 128 5.81 -10.73 26.22
N LEU A 129 6.00 -9.89 25.20
CA LEU A 129 4.90 -9.33 24.40
C LEU A 129 4.24 -10.38 23.47
N PHE A 130 5.05 -11.26 22.88
CA PHE A 130 4.65 -12.22 21.86
C PHE A 130 5.23 -13.61 22.12
N PRO A 131 4.70 -14.36 23.11
CA PRO A 131 5.31 -15.60 23.60
C PRO A 131 5.45 -16.72 22.57
N SER A 132 4.67 -16.67 21.50
CA SER A 132 4.74 -17.66 20.40
C SER A 132 5.87 -17.40 19.39
N LEU A 133 6.47 -16.19 19.42
CA LEU A 133 7.52 -15.83 18.46
C LEU A 133 8.91 -16.25 18.96
N SER A 134 9.64 -16.95 18.09
CA SER A 134 11.09 -17.15 18.28
C SER A 134 11.83 -15.84 17.98
N THR A 135 12.75 -15.45 18.84
CA THR A 135 13.63 -14.29 18.63
C THR A 135 14.93 -14.63 17.88
N CYS A 136 15.02 -15.83 17.30
CA CYS A 136 16.17 -16.27 16.51
C CYS A 136 16.48 -15.26 15.40
N GLY A 137 17.74 -14.77 15.37
CA GLY A 137 18.27 -13.89 14.33
C GLY A 137 19.23 -14.60 13.36
N ALA A 138 19.49 -15.90 13.57
CA ALA A 138 20.33 -16.68 12.66
C ALA A 138 19.60 -16.93 11.33
N PRO A 139 20.34 -16.88 10.19
CA PRO A 139 19.77 -17.21 8.88
C PRO A 139 19.15 -18.61 8.88
N PHE A 140 18.00 -18.75 8.24
CA PHE A 140 17.30 -20.01 8.11
C PHE A 140 17.52 -20.65 6.74
N ASP A 141 18.11 -21.86 6.71
CA ASP A 141 18.31 -22.63 5.49
C ASP A 141 17.14 -23.61 5.27
N MET A 142 16.29 -23.26 4.30
CA MET A 142 15.15 -24.09 3.88
C MET A 142 15.54 -25.47 3.33
N THR A 143 16.76 -25.61 2.81
CA THR A 143 17.20 -26.90 2.22
C THR A 143 17.59 -27.92 3.28
N GLY A 144 17.81 -27.47 4.52
CA GLY A 144 18.31 -28.30 5.60
C GLY A 144 19.77 -28.77 5.40
N ALA A 145 20.49 -28.17 4.45
CA ALA A 145 21.88 -28.53 4.20
C ALA A 145 22.83 -28.00 5.29
N ILE A 146 22.39 -26.96 6.00
CA ILE A 146 23.14 -26.37 7.12
C ILE A 146 22.37 -26.64 8.41
N GLU A 147 23.05 -27.23 9.41
CA GLU A 147 22.48 -27.41 10.74
C GLU A 147 22.16 -26.04 11.35
N HIS A 148 20.90 -25.81 11.70
CA HIS A 148 20.46 -24.56 12.27
C HIS A 148 20.75 -24.50 13.75
N VAL A 149 21.54 -23.52 14.15
CA VAL A 149 21.78 -23.15 15.56
C VAL A 149 21.07 -21.83 15.82
N CYS A 150 20.03 -21.86 16.67
CA CYS A 150 19.29 -20.66 17.03
C CYS A 150 20.16 -19.74 17.88
N VAL A 151 20.31 -18.50 17.42
CA VAL A 151 20.98 -17.41 18.14
C VAL A 151 19.98 -16.26 18.22
N PRO A 152 19.58 -15.80 19.42
CA PRO A 152 18.68 -14.64 19.53
C PRO A 152 19.24 -13.41 18.85
N GLY A 153 18.39 -12.66 18.17
CA GLY A 153 18.75 -11.34 17.66
C GLY A 153 19.12 -10.38 18.78
N GLU A 154 19.99 -9.43 18.48
CA GLU A 154 20.50 -8.50 19.49
C GLU A 154 19.46 -7.47 19.91
N SER A 155 18.73 -6.93 18.98
CA SER A 155 17.69 -5.90 19.19
C SER A 155 16.68 -5.87 18.04
N PHE A 156 15.48 -5.38 18.34
CA PHE A 156 14.35 -5.29 17.43
C PHE A 156 13.73 -3.90 17.55
N LEU A 157 13.36 -3.29 16.39
CA LEU A 157 12.61 -2.04 16.43
C LEU A 157 11.12 -2.38 16.54
N PHE A 158 10.40 -1.69 17.42
CA PHE A 158 8.97 -1.87 17.61
C PHE A 158 8.22 -0.54 17.46
N GLU A 159 7.36 -0.43 16.44
CA GLU A 159 6.42 0.68 16.27
C GLU A 159 5.12 0.32 17.01
N SER A 160 4.92 0.80 18.23
CA SER A 160 3.80 0.39 19.10
C SER A 160 2.43 0.77 18.54
N THR A 161 2.33 1.87 17.80
CA THR A 161 1.08 2.38 17.21
C THR A 161 0.84 1.91 15.77
N GLY A 162 1.81 1.19 15.20
CA GLY A 162 1.66 0.57 13.88
C GLY A 162 0.67 -0.59 13.87
N GLY A 163 0.35 -1.09 12.68
CA GLY A 163 -0.58 -2.20 12.55
C GLY A 163 -1.06 -2.41 11.13
N TYR A 164 -2.33 -2.75 10.97
CA TYR A 164 -2.96 -2.98 9.67
C TYR A 164 -4.43 -2.56 9.67
N ALA A 165 -5.03 -2.46 8.48
CA ALA A 165 -6.45 -2.18 8.34
C ALA A 165 -7.11 -3.20 7.39
N ASP A 166 -8.44 -3.20 7.30
CA ASP A 166 -9.16 -3.94 6.27
C ASP A 166 -9.10 -3.15 4.95
N PRO A 167 -8.42 -3.66 3.90
CA PRO A 167 -8.25 -2.89 2.66
C PRO A 167 -9.54 -2.75 1.86
N VAL A 168 -10.42 -3.75 1.91
CA VAL A 168 -11.71 -3.71 1.20
C VAL A 168 -12.66 -2.75 1.91
N GLY A 169 -12.76 -2.86 3.23
CA GLY A 169 -13.55 -1.96 4.06
C GLY A 169 -13.09 -0.50 3.93
N ALA A 170 -11.78 -0.24 3.96
CA ALA A 170 -11.23 1.10 3.79
C ALA A 170 -11.57 1.72 2.41
N ASN A 171 -11.47 0.91 1.36
CA ASN A 171 -11.85 1.37 0.02
C ASN A 171 -13.36 1.66 -0.09
N GLN A 172 -14.20 0.78 0.48
CA GLN A 172 -15.65 0.99 0.52
C GLN A 172 -16.03 2.26 1.30
N ASP A 173 -15.39 2.51 2.43
CA ASP A 173 -15.62 3.69 3.26
C ASP A 173 -15.25 4.98 2.52
N LEU A 174 -14.11 5.03 1.82
CA LEU A 174 -13.73 6.18 0.99
C LEU A 174 -14.72 6.44 -0.14
N ILE A 175 -15.21 5.37 -0.79
CA ILE A 175 -16.23 5.48 -1.84
C ILE A 175 -17.54 6.01 -1.27
N GLU A 176 -17.97 5.51 -0.12
CA GLU A 176 -19.18 5.97 0.56
C GLU A 176 -19.04 7.44 1.01
N ALA A 177 -17.91 7.79 1.63
CA ALA A 177 -17.62 9.17 2.02
C ALA A 177 -17.56 10.13 0.83
N THR A 178 -17.00 9.70 -0.31
CA THR A 178 -17.02 10.47 -1.57
C THR A 178 -18.46 10.76 -2.00
N ARG A 179 -19.35 9.75 -1.97
CA ARG A 179 -20.75 9.90 -2.34
C ARG A 179 -21.53 10.78 -1.37
N HIS A 180 -21.30 10.65 -0.08
CA HIS A 180 -21.93 11.50 0.96
C HIS A 180 -21.53 12.97 0.79
N GLY A 181 -20.30 13.24 0.35
CA GLY A 181 -19.83 14.58 0.06
C GLY A 181 -20.27 15.14 -1.32
N GLY A 182 -21.09 14.40 -2.08
CA GLY A 182 -21.64 14.83 -3.38
C GLY A 182 -20.83 14.40 -4.61
N GLY A 183 -19.72 13.67 -4.45
CA GLY A 183 -19.01 13.04 -5.55
C GLY A 183 -19.70 11.78 -6.09
N SER A 184 -19.22 11.26 -7.19
CA SER A 184 -19.74 10.05 -7.83
C SER A 184 -18.66 9.01 -8.04
N VAL A 185 -18.99 7.73 -7.86
CA VAL A 185 -18.12 6.60 -8.15
C VAL A 185 -18.90 5.58 -8.97
N GLU A 186 -18.42 5.26 -10.17
CA GLU A 186 -19.07 4.37 -11.14
C GLU A 186 -18.18 3.17 -11.45
N PHE A 187 -18.75 1.98 -11.29
CA PHE A 187 -18.16 0.69 -11.64
C PHE A 187 -18.58 0.24 -13.05
N ASN A 188 -17.96 -0.82 -13.56
CA ASN A 188 -18.16 -1.29 -14.94
C ASN A 188 -17.91 -0.19 -15.99
N SER A 189 -17.07 0.78 -15.66
CA SER A 189 -16.83 2.01 -16.44
C SER A 189 -15.39 2.02 -16.99
N ARG A 190 -15.10 1.07 -17.89
CA ARG A 190 -13.77 0.96 -18.53
C ARG A 190 -13.51 2.14 -19.44
N VAL A 191 -12.50 2.94 -19.14
CA VAL A 191 -11.96 3.96 -20.05
C VAL A 191 -11.20 3.28 -21.19
N VAL A 192 -11.53 3.63 -22.43
CA VAL A 192 -10.91 3.05 -23.64
C VAL A 192 -10.24 4.11 -24.52
N ALA A 193 -10.45 5.39 -24.24
CA ALA A 193 -9.73 6.49 -24.88
C ALA A 193 -9.69 7.72 -23.98
N VAL A 194 -8.68 8.55 -24.18
CA VAL A 194 -8.55 9.89 -23.58
C VAL A 194 -8.77 10.92 -24.67
N SER A 195 -9.73 11.80 -24.48
CA SER A 195 -10.08 12.88 -25.42
C SER A 195 -9.08 14.03 -25.27
N ARG A 196 -8.62 14.58 -26.41
CA ARG A 196 -7.67 15.70 -26.44
C ARG A 196 -8.09 16.75 -27.44
N GLU A 197 -7.94 18.01 -27.06
CA GLU A 197 -8.12 19.16 -27.95
C GLU A 197 -6.91 20.09 -27.84
N ARG A 198 -6.30 20.43 -28.94
CA ARG A 198 -5.13 21.33 -29.04
C ARG A 198 -3.98 20.94 -28.07
N GLY A 199 -3.77 19.62 -27.89
CA GLY A 199 -2.72 19.11 -26.99
C GLY A 199 -3.13 18.88 -25.54
N ARG A 200 -4.26 19.46 -25.10
CA ARG A 200 -4.81 19.32 -23.74
C ARG A 200 -5.76 18.11 -23.64
N VAL A 201 -5.70 17.37 -22.56
CA VAL A 201 -6.72 16.37 -22.21
C VAL A 201 -8.00 17.10 -21.79
N THR A 202 -9.14 16.70 -22.38
CA THR A 202 -10.46 17.33 -22.18
C THR A 202 -11.52 16.34 -21.70
N GLY A 203 -11.14 15.07 -21.48
CA GLY A 203 -12.06 14.06 -21.00
C GLY A 203 -11.65 12.64 -21.34
N VAL A 204 -12.61 11.73 -21.22
CA VAL A 204 -12.42 10.31 -21.49
C VAL A 204 -13.62 9.71 -22.20
N ARG A 205 -13.42 8.58 -22.89
CA ARG A 205 -14.48 7.78 -23.51
C ARG A 205 -14.49 6.38 -22.90
N LEU A 206 -15.69 5.93 -22.51
CA LEU A 206 -15.94 4.62 -21.95
C LEU A 206 -16.15 3.55 -23.05
N ALA A 207 -16.05 2.28 -22.67
CA ALA A 207 -16.23 1.14 -23.58
C ALA A 207 -17.65 1.05 -24.18
N ASP A 208 -18.66 1.57 -23.48
CA ASP A 208 -20.05 1.63 -23.96
C ASP A 208 -20.31 2.80 -24.96
N GLY A 209 -19.28 3.59 -25.25
CA GLY A 209 -19.34 4.76 -26.11
C GLY A 209 -19.69 6.07 -25.41
N THR A 210 -19.96 6.06 -24.09
CA THR A 210 -20.20 7.28 -23.30
C THR A 210 -18.99 8.20 -23.35
N GLU A 211 -19.20 9.46 -23.66
CA GLU A 211 -18.18 10.52 -23.61
C GLU A 211 -18.36 11.38 -22.37
N LEU A 212 -17.26 11.63 -21.67
CA LEU A 212 -17.19 12.42 -20.45
C LEU A 212 -16.18 13.56 -20.68
N SER A 213 -16.64 14.81 -20.55
CA SER A 213 -15.76 15.98 -20.56
C SER A 213 -15.24 16.23 -19.12
N ALA A 214 -13.96 16.59 -19.01
CA ALA A 214 -13.33 16.87 -17.72
C ALA A 214 -12.40 18.08 -17.81
N GLY A 215 -12.39 18.88 -16.74
CA GLY A 215 -11.38 19.93 -16.55
C GLY A 215 -10.00 19.34 -16.24
N LEU A 216 -9.98 18.24 -15.49
CA LEU A 216 -8.80 17.46 -15.11
C LEU A 216 -9.11 15.97 -15.15
N VAL A 217 -8.21 15.17 -15.69
CA VAL A 217 -8.23 13.70 -15.60
C VAL A 217 -7.06 13.27 -14.70
N VAL A 218 -7.33 12.45 -13.69
CA VAL A 218 -6.29 11.86 -12.81
C VAL A 218 -6.18 10.37 -13.11
N ASN A 219 -5.00 9.93 -13.55
CA ASN A 219 -4.68 8.53 -13.74
C ASN A 219 -4.28 7.87 -12.41
N ALA A 220 -5.20 7.15 -11.79
CA ALA A 220 -4.99 6.32 -10.61
C ALA A 220 -5.28 4.83 -10.91
N ALA A 221 -5.03 4.40 -12.17
CA ALA A 221 -5.42 3.09 -12.69
C ALA A 221 -4.52 1.93 -12.23
N GLY A 222 -3.64 2.13 -11.22
CA GLY A 222 -2.79 1.08 -10.65
C GLY A 222 -1.98 0.34 -11.73
N PRO A 223 -2.05 -1.01 -11.82
CA PRO A 223 -1.28 -1.78 -12.80
C PRO A 223 -1.59 -1.46 -14.28
N TRP A 224 -2.71 -0.82 -14.56
CA TRP A 224 -3.13 -0.39 -15.91
C TRP A 224 -2.71 1.04 -16.25
N CYS A 225 -1.95 1.71 -15.38
CA CYS A 225 -1.61 3.13 -15.54
C CYS A 225 -0.88 3.44 -16.86
N ASN A 226 0.01 2.55 -17.31
CA ASN A 226 0.74 2.74 -18.58
C ASN A 226 -0.19 2.74 -19.79
N GLN A 227 -1.27 1.96 -19.76
CA GLN A 227 -2.27 1.94 -20.85
C GLN A 227 -2.96 3.31 -20.92
N LEU A 228 -3.35 3.89 -19.79
CA LEU A 228 -3.99 5.20 -19.75
C LEU A 228 -3.01 6.33 -20.12
N ASN A 229 -1.76 6.26 -19.66
CA ASN A 229 -0.72 7.20 -20.04
C ASN A 229 -0.51 7.21 -21.56
N ALA A 230 -0.44 6.01 -22.18
CA ALA A 230 -0.32 5.89 -23.63
C ALA A 230 -1.54 6.46 -24.39
N MET A 231 -2.77 6.20 -23.91
CA MET A 231 -3.99 6.79 -24.48
C MET A 231 -3.97 8.32 -24.43
N ALA A 232 -3.40 8.88 -23.40
CA ALA A 232 -3.28 10.32 -23.20
C ALA A 232 -2.07 10.94 -23.92
N GLY A 233 -1.15 10.12 -24.45
CA GLY A 233 0.10 10.56 -25.04
C GLY A 233 1.08 11.14 -24.01
N ALA A 234 0.99 10.66 -22.76
CA ALA A 234 1.93 11.00 -21.69
C ALA A 234 3.09 9.99 -21.72
N ASP A 235 4.28 10.48 -22.01
CA ASP A 235 5.53 9.70 -21.98
C ASP A 235 6.28 10.05 -20.70
N LEU A 236 6.13 9.19 -19.68
CA LEU A 236 6.78 9.40 -18.39
C LEU A 236 8.19 8.79 -18.43
N ARG A 237 9.16 9.51 -17.85
CA ARG A 237 10.55 9.00 -17.70
C ARG A 237 10.69 7.81 -16.74
N TRP A 238 9.61 7.35 -16.12
CA TRP A 238 9.57 6.34 -15.08
C TRP A 238 9.16 4.97 -15.62
N THR A 239 9.89 3.93 -15.22
CA THR A 239 9.60 2.54 -15.59
C THR A 239 8.63 1.92 -14.58
N LEU A 240 7.34 2.01 -14.86
CA LEU A 240 6.27 1.51 -14.01
C LEU A 240 5.90 0.08 -14.43
N THR A 241 6.23 -0.91 -13.63
CA THR A 241 6.13 -2.31 -14.01
C THR A 241 5.07 -3.05 -13.20
N PRO A 242 3.99 -3.58 -13.84
CA PRO A 242 3.09 -4.51 -13.18
C PRO A 242 3.84 -5.78 -12.77
N THR A 243 3.83 -6.10 -11.49
CA THR A 243 4.62 -7.20 -10.91
C THR A 243 3.72 -8.05 -10.02
N ARG A 244 3.76 -9.37 -10.24
CA ARG A 244 2.96 -10.33 -9.46
C ARG A 244 3.57 -10.53 -8.08
N ILE A 245 2.74 -10.36 -7.05
CA ILE A 245 3.11 -10.53 -5.64
C ILE A 245 2.19 -11.57 -5.01
N GLN A 246 2.76 -12.43 -4.19
CA GLN A 246 2.08 -13.58 -3.61
C GLN A 246 1.98 -13.46 -2.09
N THR A 247 0.86 -13.91 -1.53
CA THR A 247 0.65 -14.02 -0.07
C THR A 247 -0.01 -15.35 0.27
N VAL A 248 0.32 -15.86 1.44
CA VAL A 248 -0.20 -17.13 1.99
C VAL A 248 -1.01 -16.82 3.24
N TYR A 249 -2.13 -17.46 3.42
CA TYR A 249 -2.93 -17.45 4.64
C TYR A 249 -2.82 -18.79 5.36
N ARG A 250 -2.66 -18.74 6.66
CA ARG A 250 -2.59 -19.90 7.53
C ARG A 250 -3.52 -19.74 8.72
N SER A 251 -4.27 -20.78 9.10
CA SER A 251 -5.06 -20.77 10.35
C SER A 251 -4.18 -20.45 11.54
N TRP A 252 -4.66 -19.60 12.43
CA TRP A 252 -3.98 -19.23 13.66
C TRP A 252 -4.74 -19.78 14.88
N PRO A 253 -4.14 -20.67 15.69
CA PRO A 253 -4.73 -21.15 16.93
C PRO A 253 -4.78 -20.05 18.00
N SER A 254 -5.91 -19.91 18.67
CA SER A 254 -6.10 -18.86 19.67
C SER A 254 -5.24 -19.02 20.94
N ASP A 255 -4.79 -20.22 21.23
CA ASP A 255 -3.93 -20.56 22.36
C ASP A 255 -2.47 -20.14 22.16
N LEU A 256 -2.06 -19.82 20.93
CA LEU A 256 -0.73 -19.24 20.66
C LEU A 256 -0.63 -17.75 21.01
N GLY A 257 -1.73 -17.12 21.40
CA GLY A 257 -1.75 -15.72 21.80
C GLY A 257 -1.65 -14.73 20.62
N PRO A 258 -1.46 -13.43 20.91
CA PRO A 258 -1.38 -12.40 19.88
C PRO A 258 -0.03 -12.44 19.14
N ILE A 259 -0.07 -11.96 17.89
CA ILE A 259 1.12 -11.65 17.09
C ILE A 259 1.04 -10.22 16.57
N PRO A 260 2.19 -9.52 16.39
CA PRO A 260 2.24 -8.21 15.76
C PRO A 260 2.15 -8.33 14.22
N VAL A 261 2.17 -7.21 13.52
CA VAL A 261 2.79 -7.18 12.19
C VAL A 261 4.29 -7.36 12.39
N ALA A 262 4.93 -8.22 11.61
CA ALA A 262 6.39 -8.35 11.68
C ALA A 262 7.01 -8.44 10.29
N ALA A 263 8.22 -7.87 10.16
CA ALA A 263 9.12 -8.07 9.02
C ALA A 263 10.39 -8.74 9.53
N ASP A 264 10.77 -9.84 8.91
CA ASP A 264 11.86 -10.72 9.35
C ASP A 264 12.84 -10.98 8.21
N ALA A 265 14.00 -10.36 8.28
CA ALA A 265 15.05 -10.50 7.28
C ALA A 265 15.74 -11.90 7.34
N SER A 266 15.80 -12.54 8.51
CA SER A 266 16.48 -13.83 8.67
C SER A 266 15.76 -14.97 7.95
N THR A 267 14.44 -14.88 7.84
CA THR A 267 13.59 -15.88 7.16
C THR A 267 12.99 -15.37 5.85
N GLY A 268 13.18 -14.11 5.51
CA GLY A 268 12.68 -13.52 4.26
C GLY A 268 11.17 -13.35 4.18
N ILE A 269 10.49 -13.17 5.32
CA ILE A 269 9.04 -13.02 5.37
C ILE A 269 8.59 -11.73 6.07
N TYR A 270 7.39 -11.30 5.77
CA TYR A 270 6.59 -10.51 6.68
C TYR A 270 5.29 -11.26 7.01
N PHE A 271 4.70 -10.96 8.15
CA PHE A 271 3.41 -11.54 8.52
C PHE A 271 2.58 -10.59 9.37
N ARG A 272 1.28 -10.85 9.45
CA ARG A 272 0.35 -10.14 10.31
C ARG A 272 -0.88 -10.95 10.65
N PRO A 273 -1.61 -10.62 11.72
CA PRO A 273 -2.93 -11.19 11.99
C PRO A 273 -3.88 -10.91 10.81
N GLU A 274 -4.78 -11.85 10.54
CA GLU A 274 -5.83 -11.72 9.52
C GLU A 274 -7.15 -12.26 10.08
N SER A 275 -8.27 -11.86 9.45
CA SER A 275 -9.62 -12.35 9.79
C SER A 275 -9.93 -12.27 11.30
N GLY A 276 -9.62 -11.11 11.92
CA GLY A 276 -9.85 -10.90 13.35
C GLY A 276 -8.96 -11.75 14.26
N GLY A 277 -7.82 -12.23 13.75
CA GLY A 277 -6.88 -13.09 14.49
C GLY A 277 -7.11 -14.58 14.31
N ALA A 278 -8.07 -15.00 13.47
CA ALA A 278 -8.29 -16.43 13.17
C ALA A 278 -7.30 -16.99 12.14
N GLN A 279 -6.58 -16.13 11.46
CA GLN A 279 -5.57 -16.46 10.45
C GLN A 279 -4.35 -15.55 10.59
N VAL A 280 -3.25 -15.96 10.00
CA VAL A 280 -2.09 -15.16 9.71
C VAL A 280 -1.92 -15.02 8.20
N LEU A 281 -1.64 -13.80 7.73
CA LEU A 281 -1.17 -13.51 6.39
C LEU A 281 0.35 -13.49 6.41
N ILE A 282 0.97 -14.18 5.45
CA ILE A 282 2.42 -14.29 5.30
C ILE A 282 2.79 -13.87 3.87
N GLY A 283 3.72 -12.95 3.74
CA GLY A 283 4.26 -12.50 2.47
C GLY A 283 5.80 -12.53 2.48
N SER A 284 6.41 -11.97 1.44
CA SER A 284 7.87 -11.94 1.27
C SER A 284 8.44 -10.54 1.49
N VAL A 285 9.65 -10.48 2.06
CA VAL A 285 10.51 -9.28 2.05
C VAL A 285 11.73 -9.46 1.15
N LEU A 286 11.82 -10.56 0.41
CA LEU A 286 12.92 -10.86 -0.50
C LEU A 286 12.70 -10.17 -1.85
N ALA A 287 13.75 -9.55 -2.37
CA ALA A 287 13.69 -8.82 -3.64
C ALA A 287 13.35 -9.74 -4.84
N GLU A 288 13.83 -10.99 -4.82
CA GLU A 288 13.54 -11.98 -5.87
C GLU A 288 12.07 -12.31 -6.03
N ASP A 289 11.26 -12.17 -4.96
CA ASP A 289 9.81 -12.37 -5.01
C ASP A 289 9.06 -11.16 -5.58
N GLU A 290 9.76 -10.07 -5.93
CA GLU A 290 9.25 -8.85 -6.57
C GLU A 290 9.71 -8.71 -8.04
N GLU A 291 10.15 -9.81 -8.69
CA GLU A 291 10.71 -9.77 -10.05
C GLU A 291 9.74 -10.27 -11.14
N GLU A 292 8.66 -10.98 -10.79
CA GLU A 292 7.73 -11.55 -11.77
C GLU A 292 6.90 -10.47 -12.47
N VAL A 293 7.41 -10.01 -13.63
CA VAL A 293 6.74 -9.00 -14.46
C VAL A 293 5.53 -9.60 -15.16
N VAL A 294 4.41 -8.90 -15.12
CA VAL A 294 3.16 -9.27 -15.80
C VAL A 294 2.95 -8.37 -17.01
N ALA A 295 2.89 -8.98 -18.19
CA ALA A 295 2.72 -8.24 -19.44
C ALA A 295 1.29 -7.67 -19.61
N ASP A 296 0.27 -8.44 -19.20
CA ASP A 296 -1.12 -8.01 -19.21
C ASP A 296 -1.70 -8.10 -17.77
N PRO A 297 -1.99 -6.96 -17.14
CA PRO A 297 -2.59 -6.96 -15.80
C PRO A 297 -3.98 -7.60 -15.70
N ASP A 298 -4.64 -7.87 -16.82
CA ASP A 298 -5.91 -8.60 -16.84
C ASP A 298 -5.70 -10.13 -16.87
N ASP A 299 -4.50 -10.62 -17.27
CA ASP A 299 -4.18 -12.05 -17.42
C ASP A 299 -2.93 -12.43 -16.60
N PHE A 300 -3.13 -12.87 -15.36
CA PHE A 300 -2.08 -13.42 -14.51
C PHE A 300 -2.63 -14.45 -13.53
N LYS A 301 -1.76 -15.32 -13.01
CA LYS A 301 -2.12 -16.35 -12.03
C LYS A 301 -2.44 -15.71 -10.68
N ARG A 302 -3.69 -15.82 -10.22
CA ARG A 302 -4.22 -15.17 -8.99
C ARG A 302 -4.05 -15.99 -7.71
N VAL A 303 -3.45 -17.16 -7.78
CA VAL A 303 -3.15 -18.02 -6.63
C VAL A 303 -1.65 -18.16 -6.47
N PRO A 304 -1.13 -18.32 -5.24
CA PRO A 304 0.30 -18.48 -5.04
C PRO A 304 0.83 -19.79 -5.63
N ASP A 305 2.12 -19.82 -5.91
CA ASP A 305 2.81 -21.01 -6.37
C ASP A 305 3.08 -21.96 -5.20
N ALA A 306 3.13 -23.26 -5.49
CA ALA A 306 3.34 -24.29 -4.47
C ALA A 306 4.71 -24.08 -3.77
N GLY A 307 5.79 -23.85 -4.53
CA GLY A 307 7.11 -23.61 -3.97
C GLY A 307 7.18 -22.36 -3.10
N PHE A 308 6.54 -21.25 -3.53
CA PHE A 308 6.42 -20.05 -2.70
C PHE A 308 5.70 -20.36 -1.39
N THR A 309 4.57 -21.05 -1.48
CA THR A 309 3.75 -21.41 -0.30
C THR A 309 4.54 -22.28 0.69
N GLU A 310 5.24 -23.30 0.20
CA GLU A 310 6.06 -24.20 1.04
C GLU A 310 7.19 -23.44 1.73
N MET A 311 7.92 -22.59 1.00
CA MET A 311 9.01 -21.78 1.55
C MET A 311 8.51 -20.82 2.64
N LYS A 312 7.43 -20.07 2.36
CA LYS A 312 6.94 -19.08 3.33
C LYS A 312 6.33 -19.72 4.57
N LEU A 313 5.68 -20.89 4.43
CA LEU A 313 5.20 -21.65 5.58
C LEU A 313 6.35 -22.20 6.43
N ALA A 314 7.40 -22.77 5.83
CA ALA A 314 8.55 -23.27 6.60
C ALA A 314 9.28 -22.12 7.32
N ALA A 315 9.49 -20.97 6.65
CA ALA A 315 10.03 -19.76 7.26
C ALA A 315 9.16 -19.31 8.45
N PHE A 316 7.85 -19.32 8.30
CA PHE A 316 6.93 -18.95 9.37
C PHE A 316 6.92 -19.97 10.53
N HIS A 317 7.01 -21.26 10.25
CA HIS A 317 7.17 -22.31 11.29
C HIS A 317 8.48 -22.15 12.07
N HIS A 318 9.57 -21.72 11.42
CA HIS A 318 10.80 -21.38 12.14
C HIS A 318 10.58 -20.20 13.10
N ARG A 319 9.80 -19.20 12.69
CA ARG A 319 9.47 -18.04 13.53
C ARG A 319 8.46 -18.37 14.64
N VAL A 320 7.58 -19.35 14.41
CA VAL A 320 6.55 -19.80 15.38
C VAL A 320 6.66 -21.33 15.57
N PRO A 321 7.65 -21.82 16.33
CA PRO A 321 7.92 -23.27 16.46
C PRO A 321 6.76 -24.06 17.08
N ALA A 322 5.93 -23.40 17.91
CA ALA A 322 4.76 -24.02 18.54
C ALA A 322 3.56 -24.22 17.60
N LEU A 323 3.60 -23.64 16.39
CA LEU A 323 2.52 -23.81 15.43
C LEU A 323 2.54 -25.23 14.86
N GLU A 324 1.43 -25.95 14.93
CA GLU A 324 1.33 -27.29 14.35
C GLU A 324 1.52 -27.25 12.82
N ALA A 325 2.16 -28.29 12.26
CA ALA A 325 2.36 -28.40 10.81
C ALA A 325 1.05 -28.52 10.02
N ARG A 326 0.00 -29.05 10.64
CA ARG A 326 -1.34 -29.23 10.04
C ARG A 326 -2.21 -28.01 10.26
N GLY A 327 -2.99 -27.63 9.24
CA GLY A 327 -3.97 -26.55 9.30
C GLY A 327 -4.35 -26.05 7.91
N ASN A 328 -5.41 -25.25 7.84
CA ASN A 328 -5.88 -24.71 6.57
C ASN A 328 -4.87 -23.71 6.01
N VAL A 329 -4.54 -23.89 4.75
CA VAL A 329 -3.67 -23.02 3.97
C VAL A 329 -4.41 -22.55 2.73
N SER A 330 -4.35 -21.28 2.45
CA SER A 330 -4.84 -20.67 1.22
C SER A 330 -3.91 -19.52 0.84
N GLY A 331 -4.22 -18.79 -0.20
CA GLY A 331 -3.43 -17.62 -0.56
C GLY A 331 -4.00 -16.91 -1.77
N ILE A 332 -3.49 -15.73 -2.02
CA ILE A 332 -3.81 -14.93 -3.20
C ILE A 332 -2.53 -14.39 -3.84
N ALA A 333 -2.61 -14.09 -5.12
CA ALA A 333 -1.63 -13.25 -5.79
C ALA A 333 -2.32 -12.00 -6.33
N GLY A 334 -1.66 -10.87 -6.16
CA GLY A 334 -2.08 -9.57 -6.66
C GLY A 334 -0.98 -8.91 -7.46
N LEU A 335 -1.20 -7.66 -7.87
CA LEU A 335 -0.20 -6.91 -8.61
C LEU A 335 0.26 -5.69 -7.83
N TYR A 336 1.57 -5.48 -7.77
CA TYR A 336 2.14 -4.15 -7.56
C TYR A 336 2.31 -3.43 -8.90
N THR A 337 2.49 -2.14 -8.85
CA THR A 337 3.07 -1.35 -9.94
C THR A 337 4.38 -0.80 -9.40
N ILE A 338 5.49 -1.48 -9.72
CA ILE A 338 6.80 -1.12 -9.20
C ILE A 338 7.39 -0.01 -10.07
N ASN A 339 7.77 1.10 -9.43
CA ASN A 339 8.64 2.10 -10.00
C ASN A 339 10.08 1.59 -9.88
N ARG A 340 10.70 1.23 -11.00
CA ARG A 340 12.02 0.59 -11.03
C ARG A 340 13.16 1.53 -10.69
N GLU A 341 12.96 2.84 -10.82
CA GLU A 341 13.98 3.83 -10.53
C GLU A 341 14.24 3.97 -9.01
N ASP A 342 13.15 4.00 -8.19
CA ASP A 342 13.32 4.27 -6.76
C ASP A 342 12.23 3.69 -5.84
N VAL A 343 11.37 2.82 -6.35
CA VAL A 343 10.24 2.18 -5.64
C VAL A 343 9.25 3.15 -4.98
N HIS A 344 9.31 4.43 -5.31
CA HIS A 344 8.39 5.46 -4.81
C HIS A 344 7.45 5.94 -5.91
N PRO A 345 6.22 6.38 -5.57
CA PRO A 345 5.24 6.78 -6.57
C PRO A 345 5.65 8.07 -7.29
N VAL A 346 4.99 8.28 -8.43
CA VAL A 346 4.96 9.56 -9.13
C VAL A 346 3.55 10.12 -9.06
N VAL A 347 3.42 11.38 -8.60
CA VAL A 347 2.13 12.02 -8.32
C VAL A 347 2.16 13.47 -8.80
N GLY A 348 1.13 13.89 -9.50
CA GLY A 348 0.96 15.27 -9.96
C GLY A 348 0.84 15.42 -11.47
N PRO A 349 1.10 16.63 -12.01
CA PRO A 349 1.02 16.91 -13.44
C PRO A 349 1.92 15.96 -14.27
N SER A 350 1.37 15.39 -15.35
CA SER A 350 2.08 14.40 -16.19
C SER A 350 2.98 15.02 -17.26
N GLY A 351 3.02 16.34 -17.38
CA GLY A 351 3.58 17.05 -18.55
C GLY A 351 2.59 17.18 -19.71
N VAL A 352 1.47 16.49 -19.70
CA VAL A 352 0.35 16.69 -20.64
C VAL A 352 -0.74 17.51 -19.95
N ASP A 353 -1.06 18.67 -20.52
CA ASP A 353 -2.09 19.55 -19.98
C ASP A 353 -3.40 18.82 -19.74
N GLY A 354 -4.02 19.02 -18.57
CA GLY A 354 -5.28 18.39 -18.17
C GLY A 354 -5.16 16.93 -17.74
N LEU A 355 -3.94 16.38 -17.66
CA LEU A 355 -3.68 15.03 -17.12
C LEU A 355 -2.75 15.08 -15.90
N TRP A 356 -3.19 14.49 -14.80
CA TRP A 356 -2.34 14.18 -13.65
C TRP A 356 -2.20 12.66 -13.47
N VAL A 357 -1.17 12.25 -12.78
CA VAL A 357 -0.90 10.83 -12.48
C VAL A 357 -0.76 10.61 -10.97
N ALA A 358 -1.11 9.41 -10.53
CA ALA A 358 -0.82 8.88 -9.20
C ALA A 358 -0.50 7.38 -9.37
N ASN A 359 0.74 7.09 -9.74
CA ASN A 359 1.16 5.78 -10.24
C ASN A 359 2.43 5.27 -9.55
N GLY A 360 2.73 3.96 -9.68
CA GLY A 360 4.02 3.40 -9.29
C GLY A 360 4.23 3.26 -7.78
N PHE A 361 3.23 2.84 -7.04
CA PHE A 361 3.27 2.79 -5.57
C PHE A 361 4.09 1.65 -4.97
N SER A 362 4.57 0.69 -5.73
CA SER A 362 5.54 -0.35 -5.34
C SER A 362 5.24 -1.05 -3.99
N GLY A 363 3.95 -1.33 -3.70
CA GLY A 363 3.51 -1.93 -2.43
C GLY A 363 3.29 -0.95 -1.26
N HIS A 364 3.63 0.33 -1.42
CA HIS A 364 3.46 1.34 -0.35
C HIS A 364 2.08 2.02 -0.36
N GLY A 365 1.28 1.84 -1.43
CA GLY A 365 0.10 2.65 -1.72
C GLY A 365 -0.94 2.70 -0.61
N PHE A 366 -1.25 1.58 0.05
CA PHE A 366 -2.32 1.55 1.05
C PHE A 366 -2.09 2.56 2.18
N LYS A 367 -0.95 2.48 2.86
CA LYS A 367 -0.62 3.35 4.00
C LYS A 367 -0.42 4.81 3.60
N LEU A 368 -0.02 5.08 2.35
CA LEU A 368 0.18 6.43 1.83
C LEU A 368 -1.10 7.05 1.23
N ALA A 369 -2.15 6.26 1.00
CA ALA A 369 -3.35 6.72 0.28
C ALA A 369 -3.99 7.99 0.87
N PRO A 370 -4.21 8.13 2.19
CA PRO A 370 -4.77 9.35 2.76
C PRO A 370 -3.91 10.59 2.45
N SER A 371 -2.59 10.47 2.62
CA SER A 371 -1.64 11.55 2.37
C SER A 371 -1.54 11.91 0.89
N VAL A 372 -1.54 10.91 -0.01
CA VAL A 372 -1.53 11.14 -1.46
C VAL A 372 -2.82 11.83 -1.93
N GLY A 373 -3.97 11.41 -1.42
CA GLY A 373 -5.23 12.09 -1.70
C GLY A 373 -5.20 13.57 -1.29
N SER A 374 -4.70 13.83 -0.09
CA SER A 374 -4.50 15.18 0.45
C SER A 374 -3.54 16.01 -0.42
N MET A 375 -2.35 15.48 -0.79
CA MET A 375 -1.40 16.16 -1.67
C MET A 375 -2.05 16.62 -2.99
N VAL A 376 -2.82 15.71 -3.62
CA VAL A 376 -3.51 16.01 -4.88
C VAL A 376 -4.59 17.08 -4.67
N ALA A 377 -5.40 16.97 -3.63
CA ALA A 377 -6.47 17.91 -3.35
C ALA A 377 -5.93 19.30 -3.02
N GLN A 378 -4.91 19.42 -2.16
CA GLN A 378 -4.24 20.67 -1.85
C GLN A 378 -3.65 21.33 -3.11
N ALA A 379 -3.01 20.54 -3.98
CA ALA A 379 -2.42 21.09 -5.20
C ALA A 379 -3.48 21.55 -6.23
N VAL A 380 -4.68 20.97 -6.23
CA VAL A 380 -5.79 21.38 -7.10
C VAL A 380 -6.50 22.62 -6.57
N THR A 381 -6.68 22.73 -5.26
CA THR A 381 -7.51 23.80 -4.64
C THR A 381 -6.69 24.95 -4.06
N GLY A 382 -5.45 24.69 -3.65
CA GLY A 382 -4.62 25.65 -2.92
C GLY A 382 -4.95 25.74 -1.42
N ASP A 383 -5.93 24.97 -0.93
CA ASP A 383 -6.39 24.98 0.46
C ASP A 383 -5.80 23.83 1.26
N THR A 384 -5.74 23.98 2.59
CA THR A 384 -5.35 22.95 3.55
C THR A 384 -6.43 22.80 4.59
N ILE A 385 -6.80 21.55 4.91
CA ILE A 385 -7.84 21.20 5.89
C ILE A 385 -7.32 20.16 6.90
N GLU A 386 -8.12 19.82 7.90
CA GLU A 386 -7.79 18.79 8.89
C GLU A 386 -7.39 17.46 8.21
N PHE A 387 -6.45 16.73 8.79
CA PHE A 387 -5.83 15.49 8.27
C PHE A 387 -4.99 15.64 7.00
N ASP A 388 -4.78 16.82 6.48
CA ASP A 388 -3.88 17.02 5.35
C ASP A 388 -2.42 16.79 5.75
N THR A 389 -1.65 16.27 4.80
CA THR A 389 -0.20 16.20 4.96
C THR A 389 0.44 17.56 4.71
N ASP A 390 1.54 17.83 5.40
CA ASP A 390 2.39 18.99 5.16
C ASP A 390 3.51 18.73 4.12
N VAL A 391 3.58 17.50 3.59
CA VAL A 391 4.52 17.17 2.52
C VAL A 391 3.94 17.63 1.18
N PRO A 392 4.64 18.52 0.45
CA PRO A 392 4.14 19.07 -0.81
C PRO A 392 4.13 18.01 -1.92
N ILE A 393 3.23 18.16 -2.90
CA ILE A 393 3.10 17.26 -4.05
C ILE A 393 4.40 17.16 -4.87
N ASP A 394 5.21 18.20 -4.89
CA ASP A 394 6.49 18.23 -5.62
C ASP A 394 7.46 17.15 -5.17
N PHE A 395 7.33 16.64 -3.94
CA PHE A 395 8.14 15.53 -3.44
C PHE A 395 7.98 14.26 -4.30
N PHE A 396 6.80 14.03 -4.84
CA PHE A 396 6.52 12.92 -5.76
C PHE A 396 6.32 13.37 -7.21
N SER A 397 6.71 14.59 -7.56
CA SER A 397 6.59 15.12 -8.92
C SER A 397 7.12 14.15 -9.98
N VAL A 398 6.49 14.13 -11.14
CA VAL A 398 6.94 13.37 -12.32
C VAL A 398 8.34 13.82 -12.78
N GLU A 399 8.67 15.09 -12.58
CA GLU A 399 9.96 15.68 -12.99
C GLU A 399 11.08 15.55 -11.93
N ARG A 400 10.79 14.97 -10.75
CA ARG A 400 11.80 14.80 -9.70
C ARG A 400 12.90 13.83 -10.12
N GLU A 401 14.08 13.98 -9.53
CA GLU A 401 15.10 12.94 -9.63
C GLU A 401 14.70 11.70 -8.78
N PRO A 402 15.14 10.49 -9.17
CA PRO A 402 14.94 9.31 -8.35
C PRO A 402 15.50 9.51 -6.94
N ILE A 403 14.73 9.08 -5.94
CA ILE A 403 15.18 9.08 -4.54
C ILE A 403 16.33 8.06 -4.42
N ASP A 404 17.47 8.52 -3.89
CA ASP A 404 18.64 7.67 -3.70
C ASP A 404 18.40 6.70 -2.53
N LEU A 405 18.34 5.43 -2.85
CA LEU A 405 18.12 4.34 -1.90
C LEU A 405 19.18 3.28 -2.05
N ALA A 406 19.78 2.88 -0.93
CA ALA A 406 20.77 1.79 -0.91
C ALA A 406 20.18 0.44 -1.35
N VAL A 407 18.89 0.22 -1.06
CA VAL A 407 18.15 -0.99 -1.45
C VAL A 407 16.76 -0.57 -1.98
N LYS A 408 16.34 -1.18 -3.10
CA LYS A 408 15.09 -0.85 -3.80
C LYS A 408 14.13 -2.03 -3.75
N HIS A 409 13.40 -2.19 -2.65
CA HIS A 409 12.34 -3.18 -2.49
C HIS A 409 11.26 -2.66 -1.53
N VAL A 410 10.23 -3.46 -1.26
CA VAL A 410 9.04 -3.07 -0.46
C VAL A 410 9.35 -2.55 0.95
N LEU A 411 10.54 -2.77 1.50
CA LEU A 411 10.96 -2.24 2.81
C LEU A 411 11.77 -0.93 2.73
N ALA A 412 12.02 -0.39 1.54
CA ALA A 412 12.84 0.81 1.32
C ALA A 412 12.27 2.09 1.97
#